data_5bd207b5d9564ca185badb4c823d60c6
#
_entry.id   5bd207b5d9564ca185badb4c823d60c6
#
_cell.length_a   1.000
_cell.length_b   1.000
_cell.length_c   1.000
_cell.angle_alpha   90.00
_cell.angle_beta   90.00
_cell.angle_gamma   90.00
#
_symmetry.space_group_name_H-M   'P 1'
#
loop_
_entity.id
_entity.type
_entity.pdbx_description
1 polymer ?
#
loop_
_entity_poly.entity_id
_entity_poly.type
_entity_poly.pdbx_seq_one_letter_code
_entity_poly.pdbx_strand_id
1 'polypeptide(L)'
;MKFRWDNRYLHWGVTAFLVIAASMLFYYGIFHMKTLIVGIKTFLGIMAPIIYGVILAYILSPLINLFEQKLIYPQLEKHNIKLQKKGKRAIRWGCVLFSMFLFWIIIYALLMMVLPQLIRSIMSIIYSFPYYIKVIEKWLNSFVEHGWKLNPEMLDMINQYSVKAQEYLTTDILPQMQDMLKNVSAGIFDILIFMKNFLIGAIVALYVLADKEKFVAKSKMMVYAILPHKWANMLIRVMRFTDKTFGSFIYGKLLDSAIIGVLCYFGMLLLDLPYPILISVIIGVTNVIPFFGPYIGAIPCILLILVVDPIKGLYFAIFILLLQQFDGNILGPKILGDSTGLSSFMVIVAIMIGGGLFGVPGMIAGVPVFAVLYALIWRLINHSLNDKKMPAEEETYINIDCLDEQTGEVLPLCKEEKHKVSPEELEARKNNFFMKIWNPLSGLVITIWKYLLRILNIIWGYIKKAGIFLKNRYVELKNKREKNK
;
A
#
# COMPACT_ATOMS: atom_id res chain seq x y z
N MET A 1 -5.29 42.69 54.13
CA MET A 1 -4.18 41.72 54.19
C MET A 1 -3.84 41.30 52.76
N LYS A 2 -2.71 41.78 52.18
CA LYS A 2 -2.22 41.28 50.87
C LYS A 2 -1.43 40.00 51.12
N PHE A 3 -2.03 38.87 50.81
CA PHE A 3 -1.37 37.55 50.85
C PHE A 3 -0.26 37.56 49.81
N ARG A 4 1.00 37.75 50.21
CA ARG A 4 2.17 37.55 49.35
C ARG A 4 2.47 36.07 49.38
N TRP A 5 2.02 35.36 48.36
CA TRP A 5 2.47 33.99 48.11
C TRP A 5 3.93 34.03 47.74
N ASP A 6 4.77 33.43 48.57
CA ASP A 6 6.17 33.22 48.22
C ASP A 6 6.26 32.24 47.02
N ASN A 7 6.84 32.64 45.93
CA ASN A 7 6.91 31.84 44.71
C ASN A 7 7.52 30.44 44.96
N ARG A 8 8.33 30.24 45.96
CA ARG A 8 8.87 28.94 46.37
C ARG A 8 7.78 27.96 46.77
N TYR A 9 6.84 28.33 47.60
CA TYR A 9 5.74 27.45 48.04
C TYR A 9 4.81 27.10 46.91
N LEU A 10 4.59 28.04 46.01
CA LEU A 10 3.80 27.79 44.79
C LEU A 10 4.46 26.74 43.87
N HIS A 11 5.78 26.84 43.66
CA HIS A 11 6.52 25.85 42.90
C HIS A 11 6.48 24.46 43.55
N TRP A 12 6.70 24.37 44.86
CA TRP A 12 6.60 23.09 45.57
C TRP A 12 5.19 22.51 45.49
N GLY A 13 4.15 23.33 45.68
CA GLY A 13 2.75 22.91 45.58
C GLY A 13 2.40 22.40 44.18
N VAL A 14 2.83 23.10 43.12
CA VAL A 14 2.62 22.68 41.72
C VAL A 14 3.39 21.39 41.43
N THR A 15 4.65 21.28 41.90
CA THR A 15 5.45 20.05 41.67
C THR A 15 4.81 18.87 42.40
N ALA A 16 4.41 19.02 43.65
CA ALA A 16 3.74 17.95 44.41
C ALA A 16 2.41 17.53 43.74
N PHE A 17 1.62 18.51 43.30
CA PHE A 17 0.37 18.24 42.56
C PHE A 17 0.65 17.48 41.25
N LEU A 18 1.67 17.88 40.46
CA LEU A 18 2.03 17.21 39.24
C LEU A 18 2.52 15.77 39.47
N VAL A 19 3.31 15.53 40.52
CA VAL A 19 3.77 14.19 40.89
C VAL A 19 2.61 13.30 41.32
N ILE A 20 1.69 13.79 42.15
CA ILE A 20 0.51 13.03 42.58
C ILE A 20 -0.41 12.75 41.39
N ALA A 21 -0.67 13.75 40.52
CA ALA A 21 -1.47 13.59 39.32
C ALA A 21 -0.85 12.58 38.34
N ALA A 22 0.47 12.65 38.14
CA ALA A 22 1.20 11.69 37.28
C ALA A 22 1.14 10.28 37.87
N SER A 23 1.29 10.13 39.20
CA SER A 23 1.19 8.83 39.87
C SER A 23 -0.20 8.24 39.77
N MET A 24 -1.26 9.07 39.95
CA MET A 24 -2.65 8.64 39.78
C MET A 24 -2.95 8.24 38.35
N LEU A 25 -2.47 9.00 37.33
CA LEU A 25 -2.61 8.65 35.92
C LEU A 25 -1.87 7.35 35.56
N PHE A 26 -0.69 7.17 36.13
CA PHE A 26 0.10 5.94 35.93
C PHE A 26 -0.60 4.72 36.58
N TYR A 27 -1.07 4.85 37.80
CA TYR A 27 -1.86 3.83 38.50
C TYR A 27 -3.13 3.46 37.70
N TYR A 28 -3.92 4.48 37.32
CA TYR A 28 -5.13 4.28 36.51
C TYR A 28 -4.79 3.66 35.13
N GLY A 29 -3.69 4.08 34.51
CA GLY A 29 -3.20 3.53 33.24
C GLY A 29 -2.91 2.04 33.32
N ILE A 30 -2.27 1.57 34.40
CA ILE A 30 -1.92 0.16 34.58
C ILE A 30 -3.15 -0.70 34.88
N PHE A 31 -3.96 -0.28 35.85
CA PHE A 31 -5.05 -1.11 36.37
C PHE A 31 -6.35 -0.99 35.55
N HIS A 32 -6.55 0.08 34.80
CA HIS A 32 -7.76 0.36 34.01
C HIS A 32 -7.48 0.54 32.53
N MET A 33 -6.44 -0.13 32.01
CA MET A 33 -6.03 -0.03 30.59
C MET A 33 -7.20 -0.28 29.61
N LYS A 34 -8.05 -1.27 29.90
CA LYS A 34 -9.24 -1.57 29.05
C LYS A 34 -10.20 -0.38 28.97
N THR A 35 -10.48 0.28 30.10
CA THR A 35 -11.36 1.44 30.17
C THR A 35 -10.77 2.65 29.43
N LEU A 36 -9.45 2.88 29.56
CA LEU A 36 -8.75 3.91 28.81
C LEU A 36 -8.83 3.66 27.30
N ILE A 37 -8.57 2.43 26.86
CA ILE A 37 -8.65 2.06 25.44
C ILE A 37 -10.07 2.28 24.90
N VAL A 38 -11.09 1.89 25.65
CA VAL A 38 -12.50 2.13 25.29
C VAL A 38 -12.78 3.62 25.20
N GLY A 39 -12.34 4.41 26.19
CA GLY A 39 -12.49 5.87 26.18
C GLY A 39 -11.83 6.53 24.98
N ILE A 40 -10.58 6.13 24.66
CA ILE A 40 -9.86 6.62 23.50
C ILE A 40 -10.58 6.22 22.19
N LYS A 41 -11.04 4.98 22.07
CA LYS A 41 -11.81 4.52 20.89
C LYS A 41 -13.10 5.29 20.72
N THR A 42 -13.83 5.55 21.80
CA THR A 42 -15.06 6.35 21.78
C THR A 42 -14.77 7.79 21.35
N PHE A 43 -13.74 8.41 21.92
CA PHE A 43 -13.31 9.76 21.54
C PHE A 43 -12.91 9.83 20.06
N LEU A 44 -12.10 8.89 19.57
CA LEU A 44 -11.72 8.81 18.15
C LEU A 44 -12.94 8.56 17.26
N GLY A 45 -13.92 7.78 17.73
CA GLY A 45 -15.18 7.58 17.02
C GLY A 45 -16.00 8.87 16.86
N ILE A 46 -16.07 9.69 17.91
CA ILE A 46 -16.71 11.01 17.85
C ILE A 46 -15.95 11.97 16.91
N MET A 47 -14.62 11.88 16.93
CA MET A 47 -13.75 12.70 16.07
C MET A 47 -13.66 12.20 14.60
N ALA A 48 -14.16 10.99 14.32
CA ALA A 48 -14.03 10.38 13.00
C ALA A 48 -14.46 11.28 11.82
N PRO A 49 -15.61 12.00 11.86
CA PRO A 49 -15.98 12.89 10.77
C PRO A 49 -14.98 14.02 10.54
N ILE A 50 -14.40 14.56 11.63
CA ILE A 50 -13.40 15.64 11.55
C ILE A 50 -12.10 15.09 10.93
N ILE A 51 -11.66 13.90 11.37
CA ILE A 51 -10.47 13.23 10.86
C ILE A 51 -10.65 12.95 9.36
N TYR A 52 -11.80 12.39 8.94
CA TYR A 52 -12.11 12.15 7.52
C TYR A 52 -12.12 13.45 6.72
N GLY A 53 -12.67 14.52 7.27
CA GLY A 53 -12.68 15.83 6.63
C GLY A 53 -11.29 16.43 6.44
N VAL A 54 -10.41 16.31 7.44
CA VAL A 54 -9.02 16.78 7.33
C VAL A 54 -8.23 15.94 6.31
N ILE A 55 -8.39 14.61 6.32
CA ILE A 55 -7.75 13.72 5.34
C ILE A 55 -8.23 14.07 3.93
N LEU A 56 -9.53 14.21 3.73
CA LEU A 56 -10.11 14.58 2.44
C LEU A 56 -9.62 15.96 1.96
N ALA A 57 -9.58 16.95 2.87
CA ALA A 57 -9.01 18.24 2.59
C ALA A 57 -7.54 18.17 2.17
N TYR A 58 -6.77 17.32 2.84
CA TYR A 58 -5.37 17.09 2.50
C TYR A 58 -5.21 16.50 1.09
N ILE A 59 -5.97 15.47 0.77
CA ILE A 59 -5.94 14.80 -0.55
C ILE A 59 -6.36 15.76 -1.68
N LEU A 60 -7.38 16.61 -1.45
CA LEU A 60 -7.88 17.54 -2.46
C LEU A 60 -7.05 18.83 -2.59
N SER A 61 -6.20 19.13 -1.61
CA SER A 61 -5.40 20.37 -1.59
C SER A 61 -4.57 20.61 -2.86
N PRO A 62 -3.86 19.62 -3.47
CA PRO A 62 -3.11 19.84 -4.71
C PRO A 62 -3.99 20.17 -5.90
N LEU A 63 -5.17 19.52 -5.97
CA LEU A 63 -6.14 19.75 -7.04
C LEU A 63 -6.62 21.20 -7.01
N ILE A 64 -6.94 21.70 -5.82
CA ILE A 64 -7.32 23.11 -5.63
C ILE A 64 -6.17 24.05 -6.00
N ASN A 65 -4.95 23.76 -5.55
CA ASN A 65 -3.77 24.57 -5.89
C ASN A 65 -3.52 24.55 -7.41
N LEU A 66 -3.76 23.43 -8.08
CA LEU A 66 -3.64 23.33 -9.54
C LEU A 66 -4.64 24.25 -10.25
N PHE A 67 -5.91 24.23 -9.84
CA PHE A 67 -6.95 25.10 -10.42
C PHE A 67 -6.69 26.57 -10.08
N GLU A 68 -6.38 26.89 -8.83
CA GLU A 68 -6.18 28.25 -8.36
C GLU A 68 -4.91 28.87 -8.94
N GLN A 69 -3.74 28.19 -8.77
CA GLN A 69 -2.44 28.78 -9.08
C GLN A 69 -2.00 28.58 -10.53
N LYS A 70 -2.35 27.44 -11.17
CA LYS A 70 -1.90 27.15 -12.53
C LYS A 70 -2.93 27.52 -13.60
N LEU A 71 -4.23 27.52 -13.28
CA LEU A 71 -5.27 27.82 -14.28
C LEU A 71 -5.84 29.23 -14.11
N ILE A 72 -6.32 29.61 -12.91
CA ILE A 72 -7.09 30.80 -12.73
C ILE A 72 -6.20 32.03 -12.58
N TYR A 73 -5.21 32.05 -11.69
CA TYR A 73 -4.37 33.22 -11.47
C TYR A 73 -3.58 33.67 -12.70
N PRO A 74 -2.94 32.79 -13.49
CA PRO A 74 -2.24 33.25 -14.70
C PRO A 74 -3.16 33.86 -15.76
N GLN A 75 -4.42 33.38 -15.86
CA GLN A 75 -5.39 33.97 -16.77
C GLN A 75 -5.83 35.36 -16.32
N LEU A 76 -6.01 35.57 -15.02
CA LEU A 76 -6.37 36.85 -14.44
C LEU A 76 -5.23 37.89 -14.57
N GLU A 77 -3.98 37.45 -14.41
CA GLU A 77 -2.81 38.30 -14.64
C GLU A 77 -2.68 38.72 -16.10
N LYS A 78 -2.95 37.83 -17.06
CA LYS A 78 -2.98 38.16 -18.49
C LYS A 78 -4.00 39.27 -18.83
N HIS A 79 -5.11 39.34 -18.09
CA HIS A 79 -6.16 40.35 -18.30
C HIS A 79 -6.00 41.56 -17.38
N ASN A 80 -4.84 41.72 -16.70
CA ASN A 80 -4.55 42.84 -15.78
C ASN A 80 -5.61 43.09 -14.69
N ILE A 81 -6.34 42.03 -14.27
CA ILE A 81 -7.39 42.14 -13.27
C ILE A 81 -6.74 42.05 -11.86
N LYS A 82 -6.65 43.18 -11.16
CA LYS A 82 -6.21 43.25 -9.77
C LYS A 82 -7.32 42.79 -8.82
N LEU A 83 -7.19 41.58 -8.26
CA LEU A 83 -8.16 41.05 -7.32
C LEU A 83 -8.02 41.64 -5.92
N GLN A 84 -9.13 42.15 -5.38
CA GLN A 84 -9.26 42.51 -3.98
C GLN A 84 -9.34 41.24 -3.11
N LYS A 85 -9.11 41.35 -1.78
CA LYS A 85 -9.18 40.23 -0.83
C LYS A 85 -10.48 39.41 -0.90
N LYS A 86 -11.62 40.09 -1.16
CA LYS A 86 -12.93 39.46 -1.37
C LYS A 86 -12.95 38.55 -2.63
N GLY A 87 -12.38 39.06 -3.74
CA GLY A 87 -12.31 38.31 -5.00
C GLY A 87 -11.42 37.03 -4.88
N LYS A 88 -10.26 37.15 -4.26
CA LYS A 88 -9.40 35.96 -3.98
C LYS A 88 -10.12 34.91 -3.16
N ARG A 89 -10.89 35.30 -2.15
CA ARG A 89 -11.68 34.40 -1.33
C ARG A 89 -12.81 33.72 -2.13
N ALA A 90 -13.49 34.45 -3.00
CA ALA A 90 -14.55 33.92 -3.86
C ALA A 90 -14.00 32.89 -4.85
N ILE A 91 -12.86 33.16 -5.50
CA ILE A 91 -12.18 32.24 -6.40
C ILE A 91 -11.82 30.94 -5.64
N ARG A 92 -11.23 31.05 -4.44
CA ARG A 92 -10.89 29.90 -3.63
C ARG A 92 -12.11 29.04 -3.30
N TRP A 93 -13.23 29.65 -2.87
CA TRP A 93 -14.47 28.92 -2.64
C TRP A 93 -14.98 28.23 -3.92
N GLY A 94 -14.89 28.90 -5.08
CA GLY A 94 -15.21 28.31 -6.37
C GLY A 94 -14.34 27.09 -6.69
N CYS A 95 -13.02 27.19 -6.51
CA CYS A 95 -12.09 26.07 -6.71
C CYS A 95 -12.36 24.90 -5.74
N VAL A 96 -12.66 25.19 -4.48
CA VAL A 96 -12.99 24.19 -3.46
C VAL A 96 -14.27 23.44 -3.82
N LEU A 97 -15.34 24.17 -4.14
CA LEU A 97 -16.62 23.57 -4.55
C LEU A 97 -16.48 22.74 -5.83
N PHE A 98 -15.75 23.26 -6.82
CA PHE A 98 -15.51 22.55 -8.07
C PHE A 98 -14.68 21.28 -7.85
N SER A 99 -13.63 21.33 -7.05
CA SER A 99 -12.80 20.16 -6.73
C SER A 99 -13.59 19.10 -5.96
N MET A 100 -14.45 19.52 -5.01
CA MET A 100 -15.35 18.61 -4.28
C MET A 100 -16.38 17.98 -5.21
N PHE A 101 -16.97 18.75 -6.10
CA PHE A 101 -17.92 18.25 -7.09
C PHE A 101 -17.28 17.24 -8.02
N LEU A 102 -16.07 17.53 -8.52
CA LEU A 102 -15.30 16.60 -9.34
C LEU A 102 -14.97 15.31 -8.59
N PHE A 103 -14.56 15.43 -7.33
CA PHE A 103 -14.30 14.27 -6.48
C PHE A 103 -15.55 13.38 -6.33
N TRP A 104 -16.72 13.99 -6.08
CA TRP A 104 -17.98 13.24 -5.96
C TRP A 104 -18.39 12.57 -7.27
N ILE A 105 -18.19 13.22 -8.41
CA ILE A 105 -18.42 12.62 -9.73
C ILE A 105 -17.53 11.41 -9.93
N ILE A 106 -16.22 11.52 -9.61
CA ILE A 106 -15.29 10.41 -9.75
C ILE A 106 -15.71 9.22 -8.87
N ILE A 107 -16.02 9.47 -7.60
CA ILE A 107 -16.47 8.42 -6.67
C ILE A 107 -17.77 7.79 -7.16
N TYR A 108 -18.74 8.59 -7.59
CA TYR A 108 -20.02 8.10 -8.12
C TYR A 108 -19.81 7.24 -9.38
N ALA A 109 -19.01 7.71 -10.32
CA ALA A 109 -18.69 6.96 -11.54
C ALA A 109 -18.00 5.63 -11.22
N LEU A 110 -17.00 5.62 -10.33
CA LEU A 110 -16.32 4.39 -9.90
C LEU A 110 -17.31 3.42 -9.23
N LEU A 111 -18.17 3.88 -8.34
CA LEU A 111 -19.16 3.01 -7.68
C LEU A 111 -20.16 2.44 -8.69
N MET A 112 -20.68 3.25 -9.61
CA MET A 112 -21.61 2.79 -10.63
C MET A 112 -20.99 1.81 -11.63
N MET A 113 -19.68 1.90 -11.88
CA MET A 113 -18.97 0.97 -12.76
C MET A 113 -18.60 -0.34 -12.04
N VAL A 114 -18.12 -0.24 -10.81
CA VAL A 114 -17.56 -1.37 -10.08
C VAL A 114 -18.61 -2.21 -9.39
N LEU A 115 -19.57 -1.58 -8.69
CA LEU A 115 -20.53 -2.28 -7.83
C LEU A 115 -21.42 -3.28 -8.58
N PRO A 116 -22.04 -2.92 -9.73
CA PRO A 116 -22.82 -3.89 -10.50
C PRO A 116 -21.97 -5.04 -11.04
N GLN A 117 -20.74 -4.74 -11.45
CA GLN A 117 -19.85 -5.76 -12.00
C GLN A 117 -19.36 -6.72 -10.91
N LEU A 118 -19.04 -6.19 -9.71
CA LEU A 118 -18.67 -6.97 -8.55
C LEU A 118 -19.79 -7.94 -8.13
N ILE A 119 -21.05 -7.43 -8.03
CA ILE A 119 -22.20 -8.26 -7.70
C ILE A 119 -22.39 -9.37 -8.76
N ARG A 120 -22.33 -9.04 -10.04
CA ARG A 120 -22.44 -10.02 -11.14
C ARG A 120 -21.32 -11.06 -11.07
N SER A 121 -20.08 -10.65 -10.80
CA SER A 121 -18.93 -11.56 -10.71
C SER A 121 -19.09 -12.53 -9.53
N ILE A 122 -19.47 -12.04 -8.35
CA ILE A 122 -19.73 -12.87 -7.19
C ILE A 122 -20.85 -13.87 -7.47
N MET A 123 -21.97 -13.40 -8.03
CA MET A 123 -23.09 -14.28 -8.40
C MET A 123 -22.68 -15.32 -9.44
N SER A 124 -21.91 -14.92 -10.47
CA SER A 124 -21.38 -15.84 -11.47
C SER A 124 -20.53 -16.94 -10.86
N ILE A 125 -19.64 -16.59 -9.92
CA ILE A 125 -18.80 -17.57 -9.21
C ILE A 125 -19.68 -18.54 -8.43
N ILE A 126 -20.65 -18.04 -7.65
CA ILE A 126 -21.53 -18.86 -6.83
C ILE A 126 -22.30 -19.87 -7.69
N TYR A 127 -22.92 -19.41 -8.79
CA TYR A 127 -23.72 -20.25 -9.68
C TYR A 127 -22.87 -21.22 -10.52
N SER A 128 -21.67 -20.82 -10.93
CA SER A 128 -20.80 -21.65 -11.75
C SER A 128 -19.92 -22.59 -10.94
N PHE A 129 -19.86 -22.43 -9.62
CA PHE A 129 -18.99 -23.18 -8.73
C PHE A 129 -19.16 -24.70 -8.86
N PRO A 130 -20.39 -25.29 -8.86
CA PRO A 130 -20.59 -26.74 -9.04
C PRO A 130 -20.08 -27.25 -10.40
N TYR A 131 -20.12 -26.42 -11.43
CA TYR A 131 -19.60 -26.73 -12.75
C TYR A 131 -18.05 -26.82 -12.73
N TYR A 132 -17.37 -25.89 -12.03
CA TYR A 132 -15.92 -25.89 -11.96
C TYR A 132 -15.37 -27.13 -11.25
N ILE A 133 -16.04 -27.63 -10.19
CA ILE A 133 -15.67 -28.89 -9.54
C ILE A 133 -15.72 -30.04 -10.55
N LYS A 134 -16.79 -30.15 -11.33
CA LYS A 134 -16.92 -31.19 -12.35
C LYS A 134 -15.86 -31.06 -13.48
N VAL A 135 -15.44 -29.84 -13.81
CA VAL A 135 -14.36 -29.62 -14.79
C VAL A 135 -13.03 -30.08 -14.23
N ILE A 136 -12.72 -29.75 -12.98
CA ILE A 136 -11.50 -30.20 -12.30
C ILE A 136 -11.47 -31.73 -12.19
N GLU A 137 -12.58 -32.34 -11.83
CA GLU A 137 -12.74 -33.78 -11.75
C GLU A 137 -12.52 -34.47 -13.11
N LYS A 138 -13.13 -33.93 -14.20
CA LYS A 138 -12.88 -34.40 -15.57
C LYS A 138 -11.42 -34.22 -15.99
N TRP A 139 -10.81 -33.11 -15.63
CA TRP A 139 -9.43 -32.81 -15.96
C TRP A 139 -8.48 -33.76 -15.24
N LEU A 140 -8.69 -34.03 -13.96
CA LEU A 140 -7.94 -35.01 -13.19
C LEU A 140 -8.10 -36.43 -13.76
N ASN A 141 -9.31 -36.84 -14.11
CA ASN A 141 -9.56 -38.13 -14.73
C ASN A 141 -8.90 -38.26 -16.12
N SER A 142 -8.85 -37.20 -16.92
CA SER A 142 -8.16 -37.21 -18.20
C SER A 142 -6.62 -37.33 -18.07
N PHE A 143 -6.03 -36.81 -16.99
CA PHE A 143 -4.60 -37.03 -16.71
C PHE A 143 -4.30 -38.50 -16.39
N VAL A 144 -5.21 -39.15 -15.68
CA VAL A 144 -5.11 -40.62 -15.37
C VAL A 144 -5.22 -41.46 -16.63
N GLU A 145 -6.16 -41.13 -17.53
CA GLU A 145 -6.37 -41.83 -18.80
C GLU A 145 -5.20 -41.71 -19.79
N HIS A 146 -4.44 -40.57 -19.75
CA HIS A 146 -3.32 -40.34 -20.65
C HIS A 146 -1.97 -40.86 -20.15
N GLY A 147 -1.97 -41.87 -19.25
CA GLY A 147 -0.79 -42.69 -18.96
C GLY A 147 0.15 -42.14 -17.87
N TRP A 148 -0.27 -41.19 -17.08
CA TRP A 148 0.37 -40.92 -15.80
C TRP A 148 -0.12 -41.97 -14.80
N LYS A 149 0.73 -42.97 -14.53
CA LYS A 149 0.48 -43.93 -13.45
C LYS A 149 0.52 -43.21 -12.12
N LEU A 150 -0.58 -42.54 -11.76
CA LEU A 150 -0.81 -42.10 -10.39
C LEU A 150 -1.01 -43.35 -9.55
N ASN A 151 -0.29 -43.47 -8.44
CA ASN A 151 -0.47 -44.53 -7.48
C ASN A 151 -1.96 -44.56 -7.05
N PRO A 152 -2.61 -45.76 -6.96
CA PRO A 152 -4.02 -45.86 -6.53
C PRO A 152 -4.31 -45.04 -5.25
N GLU A 153 -3.36 -45.02 -4.32
CA GLU A 153 -3.44 -44.22 -3.09
C GLU A 153 -3.56 -42.71 -3.35
N MET A 154 -2.90 -42.18 -4.39
CA MET A 154 -3.03 -40.76 -4.78
C MET A 154 -4.40 -40.45 -5.39
N LEU A 155 -4.97 -41.37 -6.15
CA LEU A 155 -6.31 -41.25 -6.72
C LEU A 155 -7.37 -41.22 -5.61
N ASP A 156 -7.25 -42.11 -4.63
CA ASP A 156 -8.13 -42.15 -3.44
C ASP A 156 -8.00 -40.87 -2.60
N MET A 157 -6.78 -40.34 -2.41
CA MET A 157 -6.57 -39.03 -1.75
C MET A 157 -7.24 -37.93 -2.52
N ILE A 158 -7.05 -37.82 -3.85
CA ILE A 158 -7.66 -36.79 -4.69
C ILE A 158 -9.19 -36.88 -4.61
N ASN A 159 -9.78 -38.05 -4.69
CA ASN A 159 -11.21 -38.26 -4.57
C ASN A 159 -11.73 -37.90 -3.16
N GLN A 160 -11.02 -38.28 -2.10
CA GLN A 160 -11.38 -37.90 -0.72
C GLN A 160 -11.29 -36.37 -0.51
N TYR A 161 -10.24 -35.69 -1.04
CA TYR A 161 -10.10 -34.26 -0.93
C TYR A 161 -11.12 -33.52 -1.80
N SER A 162 -11.48 -34.03 -2.98
CA SER A 162 -12.51 -33.41 -3.83
C SER A 162 -13.90 -33.49 -3.17
N VAL A 163 -14.25 -34.62 -2.57
CA VAL A 163 -15.50 -34.79 -1.81
C VAL A 163 -15.52 -33.90 -0.57
N LYS A 164 -14.42 -33.87 0.21
CA LYS A 164 -14.30 -32.97 1.37
C LYS A 164 -14.34 -31.51 0.98
N ALA A 165 -13.70 -31.12 -0.12
CA ALA A 165 -13.76 -29.75 -0.64
C ALA A 165 -15.19 -29.39 -1.07
N GLN A 166 -15.88 -30.30 -1.73
CA GLN A 166 -17.28 -30.11 -2.13
C GLN A 166 -18.21 -30.00 -0.90
N GLU A 167 -18.02 -30.84 0.09
CA GLU A 167 -18.74 -30.80 1.36
C GLU A 167 -18.47 -29.49 2.12
N TYR A 168 -17.22 -29.09 2.28
CA TYR A 168 -16.82 -27.83 2.92
C TYR A 168 -17.40 -26.61 2.20
N LEU A 169 -17.42 -26.64 0.89
CA LEU A 169 -17.96 -25.57 0.07
C LEU A 169 -19.48 -25.47 0.14
N THR A 170 -20.19 -26.61 0.15
CA THR A 170 -21.65 -26.65 0.22
C THR A 170 -22.18 -26.44 1.64
N THR A 171 -21.44 -26.96 2.66
CA THR A 171 -21.88 -26.93 4.06
C THR A 171 -21.44 -25.69 4.81
N ASP A 172 -20.23 -25.17 4.52
CA ASP A 172 -19.65 -24.05 5.25
C ASP A 172 -19.61 -22.75 4.45
N ILE A 173 -19.09 -22.78 3.22
CA ILE A 173 -18.87 -21.54 2.44
C ILE A 173 -20.16 -21.00 1.82
N LEU A 174 -20.97 -21.83 1.19
CA LEU A 174 -22.21 -21.41 0.55
C LEU A 174 -23.23 -20.81 1.55
N PRO A 175 -23.47 -21.43 2.73
CA PRO A 175 -24.30 -20.82 3.76
C PRO A 175 -23.70 -19.53 4.32
N GLN A 176 -22.36 -19.48 4.58
CA GLN A 176 -21.70 -18.24 5.01
C GLN A 176 -21.83 -17.12 3.98
N MET A 177 -21.71 -17.42 2.69
CA MET A 177 -21.95 -16.42 1.63
C MET A 177 -23.42 -16.00 1.56
N GLN A 178 -24.37 -16.92 1.74
CA GLN A 178 -25.81 -16.58 1.86
C GLN A 178 -26.07 -15.76 3.13
N ASP A 179 -25.41 -16.07 4.24
CA ASP A 179 -25.50 -15.30 5.48
C ASP A 179 -24.79 -13.94 5.35
N MET A 180 -23.68 -13.86 4.62
CA MET A 180 -23.10 -12.55 4.23
C MET A 180 -24.08 -11.72 3.39
N LEU A 181 -24.79 -12.32 2.44
CA LEU A 181 -25.84 -11.64 1.67
C LEU A 181 -27.06 -11.24 2.54
N LYS A 182 -27.44 -12.07 3.52
CA LYS A 182 -28.46 -11.71 4.53
C LYS A 182 -27.96 -10.66 5.51
N ASN A 183 -26.69 -10.74 5.92
CA ASN A 183 -26.01 -9.78 6.80
C ASN A 183 -25.66 -8.45 6.08
N VAL A 184 -25.84 -8.35 4.76
CA VAL A 184 -25.84 -7.07 4.04
C VAL A 184 -26.84 -6.09 4.68
N SER A 185 -27.94 -6.57 5.23
CA SER A 185 -28.86 -5.72 5.99
C SER A 185 -28.24 -5.17 7.28
N ALA A 186 -27.41 -5.91 8.01
CA ALA A 186 -26.63 -5.38 9.16
C ALA A 186 -25.49 -4.46 8.69
N GLY A 187 -24.82 -4.83 7.61
CA GLY A 187 -23.79 -3.99 6.98
C GLY A 187 -24.35 -2.68 6.39
N ILE A 188 -25.64 -2.61 6.03
CA ILE A 188 -26.28 -1.36 5.60
C ILE A 188 -26.20 -0.30 6.71
N PHE A 189 -26.38 -0.66 7.97
CA PHE A 189 -26.25 0.30 9.07
C PHE A 189 -24.82 0.82 9.21
N ASP A 190 -23.81 -0.03 9.08
CA ASP A 190 -22.41 0.39 9.10
C ASP A 190 -22.05 1.29 7.91
N ILE A 191 -22.58 0.96 6.72
CA ILE A 191 -22.46 1.80 5.53
C ILE A 191 -23.16 3.15 5.73
N LEU A 192 -24.35 3.17 6.32
CA LEU A 192 -25.06 4.42 6.62
C LEU A 192 -24.32 5.28 7.65
N ILE A 193 -23.76 4.67 8.69
CA ILE A 193 -22.92 5.36 9.66
C ILE A 193 -21.65 5.92 9.00
N PHE A 194 -20.99 5.12 8.15
CA PHE A 194 -19.85 5.57 7.36
C PHE A 194 -20.23 6.72 6.44
N MET A 195 -21.31 6.61 5.68
CA MET A 195 -21.80 7.67 4.79
C MET A 195 -22.14 8.95 5.55
N LYS A 196 -22.83 8.85 6.70
CA LYS A 196 -23.11 9.99 7.56
C LYS A 196 -21.79 10.67 7.98
N ASN A 197 -20.85 9.92 8.51
CA ASN A 197 -19.56 10.44 8.98
C ASN A 197 -18.75 11.04 7.82
N PHE A 198 -18.82 10.43 6.66
CA PHE A 198 -18.14 10.90 5.45
C PHE A 198 -18.78 12.20 4.90
N LEU A 199 -20.11 12.31 4.90
CA LEU A 199 -20.80 13.54 4.51
C LEU A 199 -20.49 14.71 5.45
N ILE A 200 -20.51 14.46 6.78
CA ILE A 200 -20.07 15.47 7.75
C ILE A 200 -18.60 15.82 7.52
N GLY A 201 -17.77 14.81 7.28
CA GLY A 201 -16.36 15.00 6.91
C GLY A 201 -16.18 15.85 5.66
N ALA A 202 -17.00 15.66 4.63
CA ALA A 202 -16.97 16.48 3.43
C ALA A 202 -17.27 17.96 3.72
N ILE A 203 -18.24 18.23 4.59
CA ILE A 203 -18.52 19.60 5.05
C ILE A 203 -17.33 20.17 5.82
N VAL A 204 -16.72 19.41 6.72
CA VAL A 204 -15.50 19.81 7.44
C VAL A 204 -14.36 20.10 6.44
N ALA A 205 -14.19 19.23 5.42
CA ALA A 205 -13.17 19.42 4.39
C ALA A 205 -13.36 20.75 3.61
N LEU A 206 -14.61 21.10 3.29
CA LEU A 206 -14.90 22.40 2.64
C LEU A 206 -14.40 23.59 3.47
N TYR A 207 -14.69 23.61 4.78
CA TYR A 207 -14.24 24.70 5.66
C TYR A 207 -12.73 24.70 5.85
N VAL A 208 -12.12 23.52 6.03
CA VAL A 208 -10.65 23.40 6.18
C VAL A 208 -9.95 23.89 4.93
N LEU A 209 -10.39 23.52 3.73
CA LEU A 209 -9.81 23.96 2.45
C LEU A 209 -10.01 25.45 2.18
N ALA A 210 -11.21 25.96 2.47
CA ALA A 210 -11.53 27.37 2.26
C ALA A 210 -10.69 28.31 3.14
N ASP A 211 -10.46 27.93 4.40
CA ASP A 211 -9.75 28.73 5.38
C ASP A 211 -8.36 28.19 5.76
N LYS A 212 -7.77 27.27 4.96
CA LYS A 212 -6.48 26.60 5.20
C LYS A 212 -5.38 27.58 5.63
N GLU A 213 -5.23 28.69 4.93
CA GLU A 213 -4.20 29.69 5.21
C GLU A 213 -4.38 30.36 6.57
N LYS A 214 -5.64 30.62 6.95
CA LYS A 214 -5.95 31.21 8.28
C LYS A 214 -5.67 30.22 9.40
N PHE A 215 -6.03 28.93 9.21
CA PHE A 215 -5.71 27.90 10.20
C PHE A 215 -4.21 27.77 10.39
N VAL A 216 -3.44 27.67 9.30
CA VAL A 216 -1.97 27.62 9.35
C VAL A 216 -1.37 28.86 10.00
N ALA A 217 -1.88 30.08 9.68
CA ALA A 217 -1.41 31.32 10.28
C ALA A 217 -1.68 31.34 11.80
N LYS A 218 -2.91 31.00 12.23
CA LYS A 218 -3.27 30.93 13.65
C LYS A 218 -2.44 29.90 14.42
N SER A 219 -2.20 28.73 13.83
CA SER A 219 -1.33 27.70 14.43
C SER A 219 0.09 28.21 14.62
N LYS A 220 0.66 28.91 13.62
CA LYS A 220 1.99 29.54 13.76
C LYS A 220 2.00 30.60 14.86
N MET A 221 0.95 31.45 14.93
CA MET A 221 0.84 32.45 16.00
C MET A 221 0.81 31.77 17.39
N MET A 222 0.05 30.69 17.54
CA MET A 222 -0.01 29.92 18.78
C MET A 222 1.35 29.34 19.18
N VAL A 223 2.07 28.76 18.20
CA VAL A 223 3.42 28.21 18.42
C VAL A 223 4.39 29.28 18.90
N TYR A 224 4.39 30.47 18.28
CA TYR A 224 5.25 31.58 18.68
C TYR A 224 4.83 32.23 20.02
N ALA A 225 3.56 32.15 20.38
CA ALA A 225 3.08 32.66 21.66
C ALA A 225 3.47 31.75 22.85
N ILE A 226 3.53 30.43 22.63
CA ILE A 226 3.79 29.45 23.70
C ILE A 226 5.27 29.11 23.83
N LEU A 227 6.02 29.03 22.71
CA LEU A 227 7.39 28.52 22.68
C LEU A 227 8.40 29.65 22.47
N PRO A 228 9.60 29.56 23.09
CA PRO A 228 10.73 30.43 22.76
C PRO A 228 11.06 30.36 21.28
N HIS A 229 11.53 31.46 20.70
CA HIS A 229 11.77 31.58 19.26
C HIS A 229 12.62 30.45 18.63
N LYS A 230 13.63 29.93 19.37
CA LYS A 230 14.48 28.82 18.92
C LYS A 230 13.65 27.54 18.69
N TRP A 231 12.82 27.16 19.66
CA TRP A 231 11.96 25.98 19.60
C TRP A 231 10.80 26.15 18.63
N ALA A 232 10.20 27.35 18.58
CA ALA A 232 9.14 27.68 17.65
C ALA A 232 9.61 27.52 16.20
N ASN A 233 10.77 28.09 15.85
CA ASN A 233 11.37 27.98 14.53
C ASN A 233 11.73 26.53 14.18
N MET A 234 12.21 25.74 15.15
CA MET A 234 12.49 24.31 14.96
C MET A 234 11.21 23.56 14.65
N LEU A 235 10.16 23.74 15.45
CA LEU A 235 8.85 23.08 15.26
C LEU A 235 8.24 23.43 13.90
N ILE A 236 8.25 24.68 13.48
CA ILE A 236 7.72 25.11 12.18
C ILE A 236 8.51 24.47 11.02
N ARG A 237 9.84 24.34 11.15
CA ARG A 237 10.65 23.64 10.14
C ARG A 237 10.32 22.16 10.06
N VAL A 238 10.14 21.50 11.21
CA VAL A 238 9.72 20.09 11.29
C VAL A 238 8.35 19.91 10.64
N MET A 239 7.38 20.76 10.97
CA MET A 239 6.03 20.69 10.39
C MET A 239 6.05 20.91 8.87
N ARG A 240 6.84 21.82 8.36
CA ARG A 240 7.01 22.02 6.91
C ARG A 240 7.67 20.82 6.23
N PHE A 241 8.66 20.22 6.87
CA PHE A 241 9.29 18.99 6.37
C PHE A 241 8.29 17.84 6.35
N THR A 242 7.52 17.67 7.44
CA THR A 242 6.45 16.66 7.53
C THR A 242 5.42 16.84 6.41
N ASP A 243 4.91 18.05 6.21
CA ASP A 243 3.94 18.34 5.14
C ASP A 243 4.51 18.02 3.74
N LYS A 244 5.78 18.36 3.49
CA LYS A 244 6.45 18.01 2.22
C LYS A 244 6.59 16.50 2.05
N THR A 245 7.03 15.77 3.07
CA THR A 245 7.24 14.31 3.01
C THR A 245 5.93 13.57 2.84
N PHE A 246 4.90 13.91 3.63
CA PHE A 246 3.57 13.33 3.49
C PHE A 246 2.95 13.65 2.12
N GLY A 247 3.04 14.91 1.70
CA GLY A 247 2.47 15.35 0.43
C GLY A 247 3.09 14.62 -0.76
N SER A 248 4.42 14.64 -0.88
CA SER A 248 5.11 13.97 -1.98
C SER A 248 4.83 12.46 -2.02
N PHE A 249 4.78 11.79 -0.85
CA PHE A 249 4.49 10.37 -0.78
C PHE A 249 3.03 10.04 -1.15
N ILE A 250 2.05 10.69 -0.48
CA ILE A 250 0.62 10.38 -0.69
C ILE A 250 0.19 10.72 -2.11
N TYR A 251 0.57 11.91 -2.61
CA TYR A 251 0.18 12.32 -3.96
C TYR A 251 0.91 11.49 -5.02
N GLY A 252 2.19 11.18 -4.79
CA GLY A 252 2.94 10.29 -5.66
C GLY A 252 2.27 8.91 -5.73
N LYS A 253 1.89 8.34 -4.59
CA LYS A 253 1.28 7.01 -4.54
C LYS A 253 -0.14 6.99 -5.12
N LEU A 254 -0.94 8.02 -4.94
CA LEU A 254 -2.24 8.16 -5.58
C LEU A 254 -2.11 8.25 -7.11
N LEU A 255 -1.16 9.05 -7.60
CA LEU A 255 -0.90 9.18 -9.04
C LEU A 255 -0.40 7.86 -9.64
N ASP A 256 0.56 7.21 -8.98
CA ASP A 256 1.09 5.90 -9.34
C ASP A 256 -0.04 4.87 -9.46
N SER A 257 -0.86 4.75 -8.44
CA SER A 257 -2.01 3.83 -8.39
C SER A 257 -3.05 4.11 -9.48
N ALA A 258 -3.31 5.37 -9.78
CA ALA A 258 -4.20 5.74 -10.88
C ALA A 258 -3.63 5.33 -12.25
N ILE A 259 -2.32 5.54 -12.48
CA ILE A 259 -1.65 5.14 -13.71
C ILE A 259 -1.66 3.61 -13.85
N ILE A 260 -1.33 2.87 -12.79
CA ILE A 260 -1.36 1.40 -12.80
C ILE A 260 -2.77 0.87 -13.06
N GLY A 261 -3.81 1.46 -12.46
CA GLY A 261 -5.19 1.10 -12.75
C GLY A 261 -5.56 1.31 -14.21
N VAL A 262 -5.17 2.44 -14.81
CA VAL A 262 -5.41 2.74 -16.23
C VAL A 262 -4.63 1.78 -17.13
N LEU A 263 -3.35 1.53 -16.86
CA LEU A 263 -2.54 0.58 -17.63
C LEU A 263 -3.09 -0.85 -17.53
N CYS A 264 -3.54 -1.26 -16.34
CA CYS A 264 -4.20 -2.54 -16.13
C CYS A 264 -5.46 -2.65 -16.98
N TYR A 265 -6.30 -1.61 -17.00
CA TYR A 265 -7.52 -1.59 -17.82
C TYR A 265 -7.24 -1.80 -19.31
N PHE A 266 -6.33 -1.00 -19.88
CA PHE A 266 -5.97 -1.14 -21.28
C PHE A 266 -5.28 -2.47 -21.61
N GLY A 267 -4.42 -2.96 -20.72
CA GLY A 267 -3.78 -4.27 -20.89
C GLY A 267 -4.79 -5.42 -20.89
N MET A 268 -5.79 -5.37 -20.01
CA MET A 268 -6.86 -6.36 -19.98
C MET A 268 -7.74 -6.32 -21.22
N LEU A 269 -8.03 -5.12 -21.75
CA LEU A 269 -8.77 -4.98 -23.02
C LEU A 269 -7.98 -5.56 -24.19
N LEU A 270 -6.68 -5.29 -24.25
CA LEU A 270 -5.79 -5.78 -25.32
C LEU A 270 -5.70 -7.31 -25.34
N LEU A 271 -5.72 -7.94 -24.15
CA LEU A 271 -5.64 -9.40 -23.97
C LEU A 271 -7.01 -10.09 -23.96
N ASP A 272 -8.09 -9.35 -24.19
CA ASP A 272 -9.50 -9.86 -24.14
C ASP A 272 -9.79 -10.64 -22.84
N LEU A 273 -9.36 -10.08 -21.69
CA LEU A 273 -9.55 -10.69 -20.38
C LEU A 273 -10.91 -10.31 -19.78
N PRO A 274 -11.52 -11.19 -18.97
CA PRO A 274 -12.81 -10.91 -18.35
C PRO A 274 -12.71 -9.83 -17.26
N TYR A 275 -13.81 -9.12 -17.04
CA TYR A 275 -13.97 -8.11 -15.97
C TYR A 275 -12.93 -6.96 -15.96
N PRO A 276 -12.58 -6.32 -17.10
CA PRO A 276 -11.48 -5.37 -17.16
C PRO A 276 -11.66 -4.17 -16.22
N ILE A 277 -12.86 -3.62 -16.10
CA ILE A 277 -13.13 -2.47 -15.22
C ILE A 277 -12.98 -2.86 -13.76
N LEU A 278 -13.60 -3.97 -13.34
CA LEU A 278 -13.58 -4.41 -11.96
C LEU A 278 -12.13 -4.66 -11.49
N ILE A 279 -11.40 -5.45 -12.27
CA ILE A 279 -10.04 -5.85 -11.91
C ILE A 279 -9.08 -4.67 -11.94
N SER A 280 -9.16 -3.80 -12.93
CA SER A 280 -8.28 -2.62 -13.01
C SER A 280 -8.53 -1.65 -11.87
N VAL A 281 -9.76 -1.48 -11.43
CA VAL A 281 -10.06 -0.65 -10.25
C VAL A 281 -9.56 -1.32 -8.97
N ILE A 282 -9.76 -2.64 -8.80
CA ILE A 282 -9.20 -3.36 -7.65
C ILE A 282 -7.69 -3.22 -7.60
N ILE A 283 -7.00 -3.47 -8.71
CA ILE A 283 -5.54 -3.34 -8.80
C ILE A 283 -5.10 -1.90 -8.50
N GLY A 284 -5.74 -0.90 -9.11
CA GLY A 284 -5.43 0.50 -8.87
C GLY A 284 -5.64 0.93 -7.42
N VAL A 285 -6.78 0.57 -6.83
CA VAL A 285 -7.10 0.94 -5.43
C VAL A 285 -6.17 0.24 -4.44
N THR A 286 -5.93 -1.06 -4.63
CA THR A 286 -5.03 -1.80 -3.72
C THR A 286 -3.58 -1.33 -3.85
N ASN A 287 -3.14 -0.88 -5.04
CA ASN A 287 -1.79 -0.37 -5.27
C ASN A 287 -1.44 0.88 -4.42
N VAL A 288 -2.45 1.56 -3.83
CA VAL A 288 -2.20 2.66 -2.87
C VAL A 288 -1.43 2.16 -1.65
N ILE A 289 -1.59 0.88 -1.26
CA ILE A 289 -0.84 0.27 -0.15
C ILE A 289 0.54 -0.15 -0.68
N PRO A 290 1.64 0.46 -0.21
CA PRO A 290 2.96 0.12 -0.71
C PRO A 290 3.31 -1.34 -0.43
N PHE A 291 4.07 -1.99 -1.30
CA PHE A 291 4.52 -3.39 -1.26
C PHE A 291 3.38 -4.42 -1.24
N PHE A 292 2.44 -4.34 -0.32
CA PHE A 292 1.39 -5.34 -0.16
C PHE A 292 0.21 -5.15 -1.12
N GLY A 293 -0.03 -3.92 -1.56
CA GLY A 293 -1.14 -3.57 -2.45
C GLY A 293 -1.22 -4.42 -3.72
N PRO A 294 -0.12 -4.55 -4.47
CA PRO A 294 -0.06 -5.40 -5.64
C PRO A 294 -0.51 -6.83 -5.40
N TYR A 295 -0.08 -7.45 -4.30
CA TYR A 295 -0.42 -8.84 -3.96
C TYR A 295 -1.86 -8.97 -3.48
N ILE A 296 -2.33 -8.04 -2.64
CA ILE A 296 -3.71 -7.99 -2.13
C ILE A 296 -4.71 -7.89 -3.29
N GLY A 297 -4.37 -7.12 -4.32
CA GLY A 297 -5.22 -6.98 -5.51
C GLY A 297 -5.07 -8.14 -6.50
N ALA A 298 -3.82 -8.53 -6.82
CA ALA A 298 -3.55 -9.50 -7.88
C ALA A 298 -4.02 -10.92 -7.52
N ILE A 299 -3.77 -11.40 -6.30
CA ILE A 299 -4.08 -12.78 -5.91
C ILE A 299 -5.59 -13.09 -6.06
N PRO A 300 -6.51 -12.31 -5.47
CA PRO A 300 -7.95 -12.55 -5.66
C PRO A 300 -8.39 -12.42 -7.12
N CYS A 301 -7.81 -11.47 -7.88
CA CYS A 301 -8.15 -11.26 -9.28
C CYS A 301 -7.66 -12.41 -10.18
N ILE A 302 -6.46 -12.95 -9.93
CA ILE A 302 -5.97 -14.16 -10.62
C ILE A 302 -6.91 -15.33 -10.35
N LEU A 303 -7.27 -15.57 -9.09
CA LEU A 303 -8.20 -16.64 -8.72
C LEU A 303 -9.55 -16.46 -9.37
N LEU A 304 -10.08 -15.24 -9.40
CA LEU A 304 -11.35 -14.92 -10.04
C LEU A 304 -11.33 -15.27 -11.53
N ILE A 305 -10.27 -14.91 -12.26
CA ILE A 305 -10.17 -15.19 -13.69
C ILE A 305 -9.91 -16.68 -13.93
N LEU A 306 -9.05 -17.32 -13.12
CA LEU A 306 -8.77 -18.77 -13.22
C LEU A 306 -10.03 -19.62 -13.10
N VAL A 307 -10.95 -19.20 -12.22
CA VAL A 307 -12.23 -19.87 -12.04
C VAL A 307 -13.11 -19.73 -13.30
N VAL A 308 -13.09 -18.59 -13.98
CA VAL A 308 -13.89 -18.34 -15.20
C VAL A 308 -13.28 -19.00 -16.43
N ASP A 309 -11.98 -18.80 -16.63
CA ASP A 309 -11.20 -19.34 -17.75
C ASP A 309 -9.74 -19.56 -17.31
N PRO A 310 -9.31 -20.83 -17.10
CA PRO A 310 -7.96 -21.14 -16.63
C PRO A 310 -6.84 -20.60 -17.52
N ILE A 311 -7.06 -20.57 -18.84
CA ILE A 311 -6.06 -20.10 -19.81
C ILE A 311 -5.94 -18.57 -19.71
N LYS A 312 -7.07 -17.87 -19.66
CA LYS A 312 -7.11 -16.41 -19.45
C LYS A 312 -6.55 -16.03 -18.07
N GLY A 313 -6.77 -16.86 -17.05
CA GLY A 313 -6.18 -16.68 -15.72
C GLY A 313 -4.65 -16.72 -15.75
N LEU A 314 -4.07 -17.64 -16.52
CA LEU A 314 -2.61 -17.71 -16.71
C LEU A 314 -2.08 -16.48 -17.46
N TYR A 315 -2.77 -16.03 -18.52
CA TYR A 315 -2.39 -14.81 -19.23
C TYR A 315 -2.45 -13.58 -18.32
N PHE A 316 -3.48 -13.48 -17.49
CA PHE A 316 -3.57 -12.40 -16.51
C PHE A 316 -2.46 -12.47 -15.47
N ALA A 317 -2.12 -13.66 -14.96
CA ALA A 317 -1.03 -13.83 -14.00
C ALA A 317 0.32 -13.36 -14.58
N ILE A 318 0.62 -13.70 -15.82
CA ILE A 318 1.83 -13.22 -16.50
C ILE A 318 1.76 -11.71 -16.72
N PHE A 319 0.64 -11.20 -17.20
CA PHE A 319 0.45 -9.77 -17.45
C PHE A 319 0.61 -8.94 -16.17
N ILE A 320 -0.02 -9.36 -15.07
CA ILE A 320 0.05 -8.61 -13.82
C ILE A 320 1.46 -8.62 -13.24
N LEU A 321 2.22 -9.73 -13.36
CA LEU A 321 3.62 -9.77 -12.96
C LEU A 321 4.48 -8.78 -13.77
N LEU A 322 4.28 -8.70 -15.08
CA LEU A 322 4.97 -7.73 -15.92
C LEU A 322 4.58 -6.29 -15.56
N LEU A 323 3.31 -6.04 -15.30
CA LEU A 323 2.82 -4.73 -14.87
C LEU A 323 3.43 -4.33 -13.53
N GLN A 324 3.55 -5.26 -12.57
CA GLN A 324 4.16 -5.00 -11.28
C GLN A 324 5.69 -4.79 -11.38
N GLN A 325 6.37 -5.48 -12.29
CA GLN A 325 7.78 -5.22 -12.57
C GLN A 325 7.98 -3.82 -13.18
N PHE A 326 7.07 -3.40 -14.05
CA PHE A 326 7.08 -2.04 -14.60
C PHE A 326 6.82 -1.00 -13.50
N ASP A 327 5.86 -1.24 -12.61
CA ASP A 327 5.59 -0.38 -11.45
C ASP A 327 6.83 -0.25 -10.56
N GLY A 328 7.37 -1.36 -10.08
CA GLY A 328 8.46 -1.38 -9.12
C GLY A 328 9.78 -0.81 -9.63
N ASN A 329 10.11 -1.03 -10.91
CA ASN A 329 11.42 -0.67 -11.48
C ASN A 329 11.42 0.64 -12.27
N ILE A 330 10.28 1.07 -12.81
CA ILE A 330 10.21 2.26 -13.69
C ILE A 330 9.30 3.33 -13.12
N LEU A 331 8.04 3.00 -12.84
CA LEU A 331 7.02 3.97 -12.47
C LEU A 331 7.23 4.47 -11.04
N GLY A 332 7.38 3.56 -10.08
CA GLY A 332 7.61 3.87 -8.68
C GLY A 332 8.81 4.80 -8.45
N PRO A 333 10.03 4.45 -8.90
CA PRO A 333 11.19 5.33 -8.78
C PRO A 333 10.99 6.69 -9.49
N LYS A 334 10.30 6.72 -10.61
CA LYS A 334 10.07 7.95 -11.39
C LYS A 334 9.07 8.90 -10.73
N ILE A 335 8.04 8.37 -10.08
CA ILE A 335 6.97 9.17 -9.44
C ILE A 335 7.31 9.50 -7.99
N LEU A 336 7.71 8.49 -7.22
CA LEU A 336 7.99 8.62 -5.79
C LEU A 336 9.41 9.15 -5.53
N GLY A 337 10.40 8.79 -6.38
CA GLY A 337 11.80 9.14 -6.20
C GLY A 337 12.27 8.79 -4.78
N ASP A 338 13.25 9.53 -4.29
CA ASP A 338 13.76 9.44 -2.91
C ASP A 338 12.90 10.22 -1.90
N SER A 339 11.57 10.28 -2.13
CA SER A 339 10.67 11.13 -1.36
C SER A 339 10.62 10.81 0.14
N THR A 340 10.99 9.59 0.53
CA THR A 340 11.00 9.15 1.93
C THR A 340 12.39 9.08 2.55
N GLY A 341 13.45 8.89 1.76
CA GLY A 341 14.80 8.65 2.25
C GLY A 341 14.95 7.38 3.11
N LEU A 342 13.96 6.47 3.04
CA LEU A 342 13.96 5.20 3.78
C LEU A 342 14.49 4.06 2.91
N SER A 343 15.25 3.16 3.51
CA SER A 343 15.58 1.89 2.85
C SER A 343 14.33 1.02 2.70
N SER A 344 14.32 0.10 1.72
CA SER A 344 13.20 -0.83 1.50
C SER A 344 12.84 -1.62 2.76
N PHE A 345 13.83 -2.01 3.56
CA PHE A 345 13.61 -2.67 4.85
C PHE A 345 12.80 -1.79 5.81
N MET A 346 13.19 -0.52 5.97
CA MET A 346 12.49 0.42 6.85
C MET A 346 11.06 0.70 6.38
N VAL A 347 10.82 0.69 5.07
CA VAL A 347 9.46 0.84 4.52
C VAL A 347 8.59 -0.36 4.90
N ILE A 348 9.10 -1.60 4.81
CA ILE A 348 8.39 -2.80 5.24
C ILE A 348 8.06 -2.74 6.73
N VAL A 349 9.03 -2.38 7.57
CA VAL A 349 8.84 -2.20 9.02
C VAL A 349 7.75 -1.15 9.31
N ALA A 350 7.81 -0.01 8.62
CA ALA A 350 6.82 1.06 8.76
C ALA A 350 5.39 0.60 8.42
N ILE A 351 5.23 -0.20 7.35
CA ILE A 351 3.94 -0.75 6.93
C ILE A 351 3.44 -1.79 7.94
N MET A 352 4.32 -2.67 8.43
CA MET A 352 3.94 -3.69 9.41
C MET A 352 3.49 -3.06 10.73
N ILE A 353 4.25 -2.11 11.28
CA ILE A 353 3.91 -1.43 12.52
C ILE A 353 2.66 -0.56 12.32
N GLY A 354 2.62 0.24 11.27
CA GLY A 354 1.47 1.09 10.95
C GLY A 354 0.20 0.27 10.74
N GLY A 355 0.32 -0.83 9.99
CA GLY A 355 -0.79 -1.76 9.72
C GLY A 355 -1.30 -2.46 10.98
N GLY A 356 -0.39 -2.91 11.86
CA GLY A 356 -0.75 -3.54 13.13
C GLY A 356 -1.46 -2.59 14.11
N LEU A 357 -1.11 -1.30 14.10
CA LEU A 357 -1.70 -0.30 15.00
C LEU A 357 -3.01 0.29 14.48
N PHE A 358 -3.08 0.60 13.18
CA PHE A 358 -4.17 1.39 12.58
C PHE A 358 -4.81 0.74 11.35
N GLY A 359 -4.50 -0.53 11.07
CA GLY A 359 -5.01 -1.24 9.88
C GLY A 359 -4.56 -0.60 8.56
N VAL A 360 -5.44 -0.64 7.54
CA VAL A 360 -5.14 -0.12 6.18
C VAL A 360 -4.71 1.35 6.18
N PRO A 361 -5.38 2.29 6.88
CA PRO A 361 -4.90 3.66 7.00
C PRO A 361 -3.48 3.76 7.57
N GLY A 362 -3.14 2.89 8.53
CA GLY A 362 -1.80 2.82 9.11
C GLY A 362 -0.75 2.28 8.14
N MET A 363 -1.08 1.34 7.26
CA MET A 363 -0.18 0.87 6.20
C MET A 363 0.21 1.99 5.24
N ILE A 364 -0.74 2.86 4.89
CA ILE A 364 -0.51 3.98 3.97
C ILE A 364 0.25 5.11 4.68
N ALA A 365 -0.22 5.55 5.85
CA ALA A 365 0.38 6.67 6.59
C ALA A 365 1.68 6.29 7.32
N GLY A 366 1.90 5.01 7.59
CA GLY A 366 3.07 4.51 8.32
C GLY A 366 4.39 4.89 7.66
N VAL A 367 4.47 4.76 6.34
CA VAL A 367 5.70 5.07 5.59
C VAL A 367 6.14 6.54 5.77
N PRO A 368 5.30 7.55 5.48
CA PRO A 368 5.69 8.94 5.70
C PRO A 368 5.88 9.30 7.18
N VAL A 369 5.17 8.66 8.12
CA VAL A 369 5.41 8.83 9.57
C VAL A 369 6.82 8.35 9.92
N PHE A 370 7.18 7.14 9.50
CA PHE A 370 8.52 6.60 9.73
C PHE A 370 9.61 7.45 9.07
N ALA A 371 9.38 7.95 7.86
CA ALA A 371 10.32 8.83 7.16
C ALA A 371 10.60 10.11 7.97
N VAL A 372 9.56 10.71 8.53
CA VAL A 372 9.70 11.90 9.38
C VAL A 372 10.45 11.54 10.68
N LEU A 373 10.06 10.46 11.36
CA LEU A 373 10.73 10.01 12.58
C LEU A 373 12.20 9.70 12.34
N TYR A 374 12.50 8.95 11.28
CA TYR A 374 13.88 8.62 10.89
C TYR A 374 14.69 9.89 10.63
N ALA A 375 14.16 10.82 9.85
CA ALA A 375 14.85 12.08 9.56
C ALA A 375 15.06 12.95 10.82
N LEU A 376 14.13 12.91 11.79
CA LEU A 376 14.29 13.61 13.06
C LEU A 376 15.37 12.96 13.93
N ILE A 377 15.37 11.63 14.05
CA ILE A 377 16.38 10.89 14.79
C ILE A 377 17.76 11.15 14.19
N TRP A 378 17.87 11.04 12.86
CA TRP A 378 19.14 11.28 12.17
C TRP A 378 19.65 12.71 12.33
N ARG A 379 18.75 13.69 12.37
CA ARG A 379 19.10 15.09 12.65
C ARG A 379 19.61 15.28 14.09
N LEU A 380 19.03 14.58 15.07
CA LEU A 380 19.49 14.60 16.46
C LEU A 380 20.87 13.95 16.59
N ILE A 381 21.07 12.81 15.92
CA ILE A 381 22.37 12.11 15.88
C ILE A 381 23.45 13.03 15.29
N ASN A 382 23.20 13.60 14.12
CA ASN A 382 24.15 14.49 13.46
C ASN A 382 24.46 15.75 14.29
N HIS A 383 23.46 16.28 15.00
CA HIS A 383 23.69 17.41 15.91
C HIS A 383 24.63 17.02 17.07
N SER A 384 24.38 15.85 17.67
CA SER A 384 25.21 15.32 18.75
C SER A 384 26.63 14.97 18.29
N LEU A 385 26.80 14.42 17.07
CA LEU A 385 28.12 14.16 16.50
C LEU A 385 28.88 15.45 16.22
N ASN A 386 28.24 16.46 15.67
CA ASN A 386 28.85 17.77 15.43
C ASN A 386 29.26 18.46 16.73
N ASP A 387 28.47 18.36 17.79
CA ASP A 387 28.82 18.90 19.10
C ASP A 387 30.07 18.23 19.69
N LYS A 388 30.27 16.94 19.37
CA LYS A 388 31.46 16.15 19.73
C LYS A 388 32.59 16.26 18.72
N LYS A 389 32.43 17.08 17.67
CA LYS A 389 33.40 17.23 16.56
C LYS A 389 33.74 15.92 15.83
N MET A 390 32.78 14.99 15.81
CA MET A 390 32.90 13.71 15.13
C MET A 390 32.37 13.79 13.70
N PRO A 391 32.91 12.98 12.77
CA PRO A 391 32.40 12.95 11.39
C PRO A 391 30.97 12.47 11.36
N ALA A 392 30.14 13.09 10.48
CA ALA A 392 28.74 12.74 10.30
C ALA A 392 28.53 11.78 9.10
N GLU A 393 29.59 11.32 8.47
CA GLU A 393 29.54 10.44 7.30
C GLU A 393 29.42 8.97 7.74
N GLU A 394 28.42 8.26 7.22
CA GLU A 394 28.16 6.85 7.55
C GLU A 394 29.34 5.94 7.20
N GLU A 395 30.04 6.23 6.10
CA GLU A 395 31.18 5.44 5.63
C GLU A 395 32.30 5.33 6.65
N THR A 396 32.51 6.38 7.46
CA THR A 396 33.49 6.40 8.52
C THR A 396 33.21 5.33 9.59
N TYR A 397 31.89 5.09 9.88
CA TYR A 397 31.51 4.16 10.94
C TYR A 397 31.43 2.69 10.49
N ILE A 398 31.47 2.42 9.18
CA ILE A 398 31.49 1.03 8.65
C ILE A 398 32.77 0.31 9.03
N ASN A 399 33.89 1.05 9.08
CA ASN A 399 35.22 0.50 9.31
C ASN A 399 35.87 0.97 10.65
N ILE A 400 35.05 1.45 11.59
CA ILE A 400 35.51 1.86 12.91
C ILE A 400 35.47 0.68 13.86
N ASP A 401 36.56 0.47 14.63
CA ASP A 401 36.59 -0.47 15.74
C ASP A 401 36.15 0.21 17.04
N CYS A 402 36.83 1.26 17.41
CA CYS A 402 36.50 2.09 18.56
C CYS A 402 37.05 3.52 18.38
N LEU A 403 36.74 4.37 19.32
CA LEU A 403 37.36 5.69 19.46
C LEU A 403 38.45 5.63 20.54
N ASP A 404 39.54 6.29 20.28
CA ASP A 404 40.55 6.52 21.33
C ASP A 404 39.89 7.38 22.44
N GLU A 405 39.86 6.87 23.67
CA GLU A 405 39.22 7.55 24.81
C GLU A 405 39.91 8.88 25.18
N GLN A 406 41.20 9.04 24.84
CA GLN A 406 41.98 10.23 25.19
C GLN A 406 42.00 11.28 24.09
N THR A 407 42.16 10.86 22.84
CA THR A 407 42.28 11.77 21.70
C THR A 407 40.97 11.98 20.95
N GLY A 408 39.99 11.06 21.08
CA GLY A 408 38.74 11.05 20.32
C GLY A 408 38.95 10.72 18.85
N GLU A 409 40.12 10.24 18.45
CA GLU A 409 40.43 9.85 17.09
C GLU A 409 39.76 8.52 16.73
N VAL A 410 39.35 8.40 15.48
CA VAL A 410 38.72 7.20 14.92
C VAL A 410 39.80 6.13 14.72
N LEU A 411 39.69 5.04 15.46
CA LEU A 411 40.55 3.88 15.27
C LEU A 411 39.88 2.95 14.23
N PRO A 412 40.53 2.71 13.08
CA PRO A 412 39.98 1.80 12.09
C PRO A 412 39.99 0.37 12.64
N LEU A 413 38.98 -0.40 12.25
CA LEU A 413 38.91 -1.84 12.50
C LEU A 413 40.25 -2.45 12.12
N CYS A 414 41.00 -2.92 13.14
CA CYS A 414 42.17 -3.73 12.91
C CYS A 414 41.69 -4.92 12.08
N LYS A 415 41.99 -4.92 10.79
CA LYS A 415 41.83 -6.15 10.00
C LYS A 415 42.72 -7.14 10.71
N GLU A 416 42.14 -8.01 11.56
CA GLU A 416 42.85 -9.22 11.97
C GLU A 416 43.47 -9.71 10.67
N GLU A 417 44.79 -9.79 10.64
CA GLU A 417 45.49 -10.46 9.55
C GLU A 417 44.80 -11.83 9.49
N LYS A 418 43.82 -11.94 8.61
CA LYS A 418 43.19 -13.23 8.31
C LYS A 418 44.39 -14.09 8.02
N HIS A 419 44.75 -14.94 8.98
CA HIS A 419 45.72 -15.99 8.79
C HIS A 419 45.55 -16.41 7.34
N LYS A 420 46.60 -16.12 6.51
CA LYS A 420 46.54 -16.41 5.07
C LYS A 420 46.33 -17.91 4.99
N VAL A 421 45.07 -18.29 5.07
CA VAL A 421 44.63 -19.65 4.75
C VAL A 421 45.23 -19.91 3.38
N SER A 422 46.09 -20.90 3.28
CA SER A 422 46.75 -21.19 2.02
C SER A 422 45.69 -21.32 0.93
N PRO A 423 45.97 -20.90 -0.32
CA PRO A 423 45.02 -21.05 -1.43
C PRO A 423 44.41 -22.45 -1.50
N GLU A 424 45.17 -23.48 -1.11
CA GLU A 424 44.77 -24.89 -1.04
C GLU A 424 43.74 -25.17 0.09
N GLU A 425 43.88 -24.55 1.25
CA GLU A 425 42.88 -24.69 2.35
C GLU A 425 41.60 -23.89 2.04
N LEU A 426 41.67 -22.78 1.29
CA LEU A 426 40.52 -22.00 0.84
C LEU A 426 39.73 -22.76 -0.24
N GLU A 427 40.41 -23.42 -1.15
CA GLU A 427 39.79 -24.30 -2.15
C GLU A 427 39.20 -25.55 -1.48
N ALA A 428 39.84 -26.17 -0.53
CA ALA A 428 39.35 -27.32 0.20
C ALA A 428 38.10 -26.94 1.06
N ARG A 429 38.04 -25.79 1.71
CA ARG A 429 36.87 -25.27 2.43
C ARG A 429 35.74 -24.86 1.49
N LYS A 430 36.04 -24.20 0.38
CA LYS A 430 35.04 -23.88 -0.67
C LYS A 430 34.45 -25.17 -1.28
N ASN A 431 35.28 -26.13 -1.62
CA ASN A 431 34.81 -27.37 -2.19
C ASN A 431 33.94 -28.18 -1.20
N ASN A 432 34.34 -28.27 0.08
CA ASN A 432 33.54 -29.00 1.07
C ASN A 432 32.20 -28.31 1.43
N PHE A 433 32.19 -26.99 1.57
CA PHE A 433 30.94 -26.25 1.88
C PHE A 433 30.04 -26.15 0.65
N PHE A 434 30.60 -25.85 -0.53
CA PHE A 434 29.85 -25.78 -1.78
C PHE A 434 29.32 -27.15 -2.23
N MET A 435 30.11 -28.22 -2.11
CA MET A 435 29.67 -29.56 -2.45
C MET A 435 28.57 -30.10 -1.51
N LYS A 436 28.63 -29.80 -0.23
CA LYS A 436 27.60 -30.24 0.74
C LYS A 436 26.23 -29.55 0.53
N ILE A 437 26.22 -28.30 0.04
CA ILE A 437 24.98 -27.54 -0.23
C ILE A 437 24.56 -27.69 -1.70
N TRP A 438 25.51 -27.75 -2.64
CA TRP A 438 25.23 -27.77 -4.07
C TRP A 438 24.78 -29.13 -4.60
N ASN A 439 25.29 -30.21 -4.07
CA ASN A 439 24.90 -31.55 -4.54
C ASN A 439 23.40 -31.87 -4.35
N PRO A 440 22.76 -31.60 -3.21
CA PRO A 440 21.32 -31.79 -3.10
C PRO A 440 20.52 -30.71 -3.84
N LEU A 441 21.00 -29.45 -3.87
CA LEU A 441 20.32 -28.35 -4.59
C LEU A 441 20.44 -28.47 -6.09
N SER A 442 21.59 -28.89 -6.63
CA SER A 442 21.77 -29.09 -8.07
C SER A 442 20.90 -30.22 -8.61
N GLY A 443 20.73 -31.30 -7.85
CA GLY A 443 19.81 -32.38 -8.19
C GLY A 443 18.36 -31.88 -8.27
N LEU A 444 17.95 -31.04 -7.34
CA LEU A 444 16.61 -30.46 -7.27
C LEU A 444 16.39 -29.41 -8.38
N VAL A 445 17.37 -28.54 -8.60
CA VAL A 445 17.33 -27.52 -9.69
C VAL A 445 17.34 -28.19 -11.07
N ILE A 446 18.17 -29.22 -11.28
CA ILE A 446 18.19 -29.96 -12.56
C ILE A 446 16.87 -30.70 -12.78
N THR A 447 16.27 -31.22 -11.73
CA THR A 447 14.96 -31.90 -11.80
C THR A 447 13.86 -30.89 -12.12
N ILE A 448 13.79 -29.74 -11.43
CA ILE A 448 12.85 -28.66 -11.72
C ILE A 448 13.06 -28.13 -13.15
N TRP A 449 14.31 -27.93 -13.58
CA TRP A 449 14.63 -27.46 -14.92
C TRP A 449 14.22 -28.46 -16.02
N LYS A 450 14.40 -29.75 -15.79
CA LYS A 450 13.90 -30.80 -16.70
C LYS A 450 12.36 -30.81 -16.79
N TYR A 451 11.66 -30.59 -15.66
CA TYR A 451 10.20 -30.47 -15.66
C TYR A 451 9.74 -29.19 -16.37
N LEU A 452 10.39 -28.06 -16.13
CA LEU A 452 10.10 -26.78 -16.83
C LEU A 452 10.31 -26.90 -18.34
N LEU A 453 11.42 -27.51 -18.78
CA LEU A 453 11.67 -27.74 -20.20
C LEU A 453 10.65 -28.71 -20.83
N ARG A 454 10.19 -29.69 -20.10
CA ARG A 454 9.12 -30.60 -20.55
C ARG A 454 7.80 -29.87 -20.71
N ILE A 455 7.43 -29.02 -19.77
CA ILE A 455 6.23 -28.18 -19.82
C ILE A 455 6.33 -27.20 -21.00
N LEU A 456 7.47 -26.54 -21.17
CA LEU A 456 7.71 -25.62 -22.28
C LEU A 456 7.61 -26.33 -23.65
N ASN A 457 8.13 -27.55 -23.78
CA ASN A 457 7.99 -28.31 -25.01
C ASN A 457 6.55 -28.77 -25.29
N ILE A 458 5.79 -29.09 -24.25
CA ILE A 458 4.37 -29.39 -24.38
C ILE A 458 3.59 -28.15 -24.82
N ILE A 459 3.83 -27.01 -24.18
CA ILE A 459 3.21 -25.73 -24.54
C ILE A 459 3.58 -25.35 -25.99
N TRP A 460 4.85 -25.48 -26.38
CA TRP A 460 5.31 -25.24 -27.73
C TRP A 460 4.64 -26.16 -28.77
N GLY A 461 4.43 -27.42 -28.43
CA GLY A 461 3.67 -28.39 -29.24
C GLY A 461 2.21 -27.96 -29.47
N TYR A 462 1.54 -27.43 -28.43
CA TYR A 462 0.18 -26.89 -28.53
C TYR A 462 0.11 -25.60 -29.33
N ILE A 463 1.06 -24.69 -29.13
CA ILE A 463 1.16 -23.44 -29.93
C ILE A 463 1.35 -23.77 -31.42
N LYS A 464 2.22 -24.74 -31.76
CA LYS A 464 2.43 -25.20 -33.12
C LYS A 464 1.18 -25.83 -33.75
N LYS A 465 0.45 -26.65 -32.98
CA LYS A 465 -0.85 -27.24 -33.41
C LYS A 465 -1.93 -26.17 -33.62
N ALA A 466 -2.02 -25.21 -32.70
CA ALA A 466 -2.95 -24.09 -32.78
C ALA A 466 -2.63 -23.19 -34.00
N GLY A 467 -1.35 -22.94 -34.25
CA GLY A 467 -0.89 -22.20 -35.45
C GLY A 467 -1.25 -22.90 -36.78
N ILE A 468 -1.13 -24.21 -36.83
CA ILE A 468 -1.52 -25.02 -38.00
C ILE A 468 -3.06 -25.01 -38.16
N PHE A 469 -3.81 -25.12 -37.07
CA PHE A 469 -5.26 -25.07 -37.10
C PHE A 469 -5.79 -23.70 -37.56
N LEU A 470 -5.21 -22.61 -37.10
CA LEU A 470 -5.59 -21.25 -37.51
C LEU A 470 -5.22 -21.02 -39.01
N LYS A 471 -4.08 -21.53 -39.47
CA LYS A 471 -3.68 -21.44 -40.85
C LYS A 471 -4.63 -22.21 -41.80
N ASN A 472 -5.06 -23.40 -41.39
CA ASN A 472 -5.99 -24.21 -42.17
C ASN A 472 -7.39 -23.55 -42.22
N ARG A 473 -7.85 -22.99 -41.13
CA ARG A 473 -9.13 -22.28 -41.06
C ARG A 473 -9.13 -20.96 -41.81
N TYR A 474 -7.99 -20.27 -41.86
CA TYR A 474 -7.83 -19.08 -42.69
C TYR A 474 -7.89 -19.43 -44.21
N VAL A 475 -7.26 -20.54 -44.61
CA VAL A 475 -7.34 -21.04 -46.00
C VAL A 475 -8.77 -21.46 -46.37
N GLU A 476 -9.50 -22.14 -45.48
CA GLU A 476 -10.89 -22.49 -45.71
C GLU A 476 -11.81 -21.26 -45.84
N LEU A 477 -11.62 -20.24 -45.01
CA LEU A 477 -12.37 -19.00 -45.11
C LEU A 477 -12.05 -18.20 -46.35
N LYS A 478 -10.79 -18.24 -46.82
CA LYS A 478 -10.37 -17.62 -48.08
C LYS A 478 -11.00 -18.32 -49.28
N ASN A 479 -10.98 -19.64 -49.31
CA ASN A 479 -11.58 -20.43 -50.38
C ASN A 479 -13.14 -20.32 -50.43
N LYS A 480 -13.79 -20.14 -49.26
CA LYS A 480 -15.24 -19.84 -49.20
C LYS A 480 -15.57 -18.43 -49.71
N ARG A 481 -14.70 -17.45 -49.52
CA ARG A 481 -14.88 -16.09 -50.06
C ARG A 481 -14.69 -16.03 -51.59
N GLU A 482 -13.80 -16.86 -52.12
CA GLU A 482 -13.55 -16.92 -53.57
C GLU A 482 -14.66 -17.72 -54.34
N LYS A 483 -15.36 -18.62 -53.67
CA LYS A 483 -16.53 -19.34 -54.27
C LYS A 483 -17.85 -18.56 -54.23
N ASN A 484 -17.92 -17.46 -53.43
CA ASN A 484 -19.10 -16.62 -53.35
C ASN A 484 -18.93 -15.27 -54.08
N LYS A 485 -17.87 -15.14 -54.89
CA LYS A 485 -17.71 -14.13 -55.93
C LYS A 485 -17.88 -14.80 -57.32
#